data_b4cc076308676c16db8a6af408b90f0b
#
_entry.id   b4cc076308676c16db8a6af408b90f0b
#
_cell.length_a   1.000
_cell.length_b   1.000
_cell.length_c   1.000
_cell.angle_alpha   90.00
_cell.angle_beta   90.00
_cell.angle_gamma   90.00
#
_symmetry.space_group_name_H-M   'P 1'
#
loop_
_entity.id
_entity.type
_entity.pdbx_description
1 polymer ?
#
loop_
_entity_poly.entity_id
_entity_poly.type
_entity_poly.pdbx_seq_one_letter_code
_entity_poly.pdbx_strand_id
1 'polypeptide(L)'
;MIPSGLFTIGLGFMLMQVGSGFSEWGGWTVLPGALLAGIGLGLTTTPATNMTTSAVPAQRAGMASGMDASARLITLALNIAAMGGVLVVGIASALPTALGQGVPSAQLRSMAEQLAGGNLAGVQQQLSALAGADAAGVALQASVTQGFGVVMLYGGIAAWLTAAASWAVLRRASAREADSCAAGSAGAAS
;
A
#
# COMPACT_ATOMS: atom_id res chain seq x y z
N MET A 1 -6.11 15.46 -11.92
CA MET A 1 -5.54 14.16 -12.35
C MET A 1 -4.89 13.38 -11.20
N ILE A 2 -4.07 13.98 -10.32
CA ILE A 2 -3.41 13.26 -9.19
C ILE A 2 -4.42 12.61 -8.23
N PRO A 3 -5.50 13.29 -7.74
CA PRO A 3 -6.45 12.65 -6.83
C PRO A 3 -7.20 11.48 -7.45
N SER A 4 -7.52 11.55 -8.74
CA SER A 4 -8.21 10.46 -9.45
C SER A 4 -7.32 9.21 -9.59
N GLY A 5 -6.03 9.37 -9.84
CA GLY A 5 -5.07 8.26 -9.87
C GLY A 5 -4.94 7.56 -8.51
N LEU A 6 -4.84 8.33 -7.43
CA LEU A 6 -4.78 7.77 -6.07
C LEU A 6 -6.09 7.05 -5.69
N PHE A 7 -7.23 7.59 -6.08
CA PHE A 7 -8.52 6.93 -5.86
C PHE A 7 -8.63 5.60 -6.61
N THR A 8 -8.13 5.56 -7.86
CA THR A 8 -8.08 4.35 -8.69
C THR A 8 -7.16 3.29 -8.09
N ILE A 9 -6.01 3.69 -7.49
CA ILE A 9 -5.12 2.76 -6.76
C ILE A 9 -5.88 2.14 -5.58
N GLY A 10 -6.55 2.96 -4.76
CA GLY A 10 -7.33 2.47 -3.61
C GLY A 10 -8.44 1.50 -4.01
N LEU A 11 -9.14 1.79 -5.12
CA LEU A 11 -10.15 0.90 -5.68
C LEU A 11 -9.53 -0.44 -6.16
N GLY A 12 -8.34 -0.39 -6.78
CA GLY A 12 -7.58 -1.56 -7.19
C GLY A 12 -7.25 -2.47 -5.99
N PHE A 13 -6.78 -1.90 -4.89
CA PHE A 13 -6.52 -2.67 -3.66
C PHE A 13 -7.78 -3.27 -3.05
N MET A 14 -8.90 -2.56 -3.05
CA MET A 14 -10.18 -3.11 -2.60
C MET A 14 -10.67 -4.27 -3.48
N LEU A 15 -10.50 -4.16 -4.81
CA LEU A 15 -10.81 -5.25 -5.73
C LEU A 15 -9.93 -6.47 -5.47
N MET A 16 -8.64 -6.28 -5.23
CA MET A 16 -7.71 -7.37 -4.88
C MET A 16 -8.11 -8.05 -3.57
N GLN A 17 -8.54 -7.27 -2.57
CA GLN A 17 -9.04 -7.79 -1.30
C GLN A 17 -10.26 -8.69 -1.50
N VAL A 18 -11.24 -8.24 -2.26
CA VAL A 18 -12.44 -9.03 -2.58
C VAL A 18 -12.07 -10.28 -3.39
N GLY A 19 -11.18 -10.12 -4.38
CA GLY A 19 -10.71 -11.22 -5.23
C GLY A 19 -9.96 -12.31 -4.45
N SER A 20 -9.22 -11.95 -3.41
CA SER A 20 -8.49 -12.92 -2.57
C SER A 20 -9.43 -13.81 -1.73
N GLY A 21 -10.67 -13.39 -1.51
CA GLY A 21 -11.70 -14.19 -0.82
C GLY A 21 -12.31 -15.33 -1.66
N PHE A 22 -12.20 -15.26 -3.00
CA PHE A 22 -12.71 -16.29 -3.91
C PHE A 22 -11.62 -17.30 -4.28
N SER A 23 -11.33 -18.23 -3.37
CA SER A 23 -10.25 -19.22 -3.53
C SER A 23 -10.44 -20.22 -4.68
N GLU A 24 -11.67 -20.37 -5.20
CA GLU A 24 -11.99 -21.37 -6.23
C GLU A 24 -11.45 -21.02 -7.63
N TRP A 25 -11.19 -19.73 -7.93
CA TRP A 25 -10.77 -19.28 -9.26
C TRP A 25 -9.28 -18.94 -9.35
N GLY A 26 -8.49 -19.29 -8.35
CA GLY A 26 -7.04 -19.05 -8.32
C GLY A 26 -6.67 -17.57 -8.42
N GLY A 27 -5.42 -17.27 -8.75
CA GLY A 27 -4.87 -15.90 -8.82
C GLY A 27 -5.49 -14.98 -9.91
N TRP A 28 -6.34 -15.49 -10.80
CA TRP A 28 -6.97 -14.71 -11.86
C TRP A 28 -7.90 -13.62 -11.35
N THR A 29 -8.52 -13.81 -10.19
CA THR A 29 -9.41 -12.83 -9.56
C THR A 29 -8.66 -11.59 -9.02
N VAL A 30 -7.36 -11.68 -8.80
CA VAL A 30 -6.51 -10.57 -8.35
C VAL A 30 -6.02 -9.70 -9.52
N LEU A 31 -5.98 -10.27 -10.75
CA LEU A 31 -5.50 -9.59 -11.95
C LEU A 31 -6.21 -8.27 -12.27
N PRO A 32 -7.56 -8.17 -12.28
CA PRO A 32 -8.22 -6.91 -12.60
C PRO A 32 -7.93 -5.82 -11.57
N GLY A 33 -7.81 -6.18 -10.29
CA GLY A 33 -7.40 -5.25 -9.24
C GLY A 33 -5.97 -4.75 -9.43
N ALA A 34 -5.04 -5.62 -9.80
CA ALA A 34 -3.65 -5.26 -10.06
C ALA A 34 -3.51 -4.34 -11.29
N LEU A 35 -4.26 -4.62 -12.36
CA LEU A 35 -4.32 -3.76 -13.55
C LEU A 35 -4.83 -2.35 -13.20
N LEU A 36 -5.91 -2.29 -12.42
CA LEU A 36 -6.49 -1.01 -11.98
C LEU A 36 -5.51 -0.21 -11.12
N ALA A 37 -4.83 -0.87 -10.19
CA ALA A 37 -3.81 -0.26 -9.36
C ALA A 37 -2.61 0.25 -10.19
N GLY A 38 -2.18 -0.51 -11.19
CA GLY A 38 -1.12 -0.12 -12.12
C GLY A 38 -1.47 1.11 -12.97
N ILE A 39 -2.70 1.16 -13.50
CA ILE A 39 -3.21 2.34 -14.23
C ILE A 39 -3.23 3.57 -13.31
N GLY A 40 -3.73 3.43 -12.09
CA GLY A 40 -3.75 4.51 -11.09
C GLY A 40 -2.35 5.01 -10.75
N LEU A 41 -1.38 4.12 -10.64
CA LEU A 41 0.03 4.47 -10.40
C LEU A 41 0.61 5.26 -11.56
N GLY A 42 0.38 4.85 -12.81
CA GLY A 42 0.81 5.57 -14.00
C GLY A 42 0.22 6.97 -14.10
N LEU A 43 -1.09 7.11 -13.82
CA LEU A 43 -1.79 8.40 -13.80
C LEU A 43 -1.29 9.36 -12.72
N THR A 44 -0.68 8.85 -11.65
CA THR A 44 -0.20 9.66 -10.53
C THR A 44 1.28 10.05 -10.68
N THR A 45 2.13 9.12 -11.11
CA THR A 45 3.59 9.34 -11.15
C THR A 45 4.02 10.34 -12.21
N THR A 46 3.46 10.29 -13.41
CA THR A 46 3.84 11.17 -14.52
C THR A 46 3.57 12.66 -14.22
N PRO A 47 2.35 13.08 -13.82
CA PRO A 47 2.10 14.48 -13.49
C PRO A 47 2.85 14.95 -12.25
N ALA A 48 3.05 14.08 -11.24
CA ALA A 48 3.80 14.43 -10.05
C ALA A 48 5.26 14.80 -10.38
N THR A 49 5.95 14.00 -11.20
CA THR A 49 7.32 14.27 -11.62
C THR A 49 7.42 15.55 -12.46
N ASN A 50 6.49 15.76 -13.39
CA ASN A 50 6.46 16.97 -14.21
C ASN A 50 6.27 18.25 -13.38
N MET A 51 5.38 18.22 -12.37
CA MET A 51 5.17 19.36 -11.47
C MET A 51 6.45 19.70 -10.68
N THR A 52 7.17 18.70 -10.19
CA THR A 52 8.39 18.90 -9.40
C THR A 52 9.49 19.54 -10.22
N THR A 53 9.69 19.10 -11.48
CA THR A 53 10.75 19.61 -12.35
C THR A 53 10.40 20.97 -12.97
N SER A 54 9.13 21.24 -13.26
CA SER A 54 8.69 22.52 -13.82
C SER A 54 8.61 23.66 -12.80
N ALA A 55 8.61 23.35 -11.50
CA ALA A 55 8.54 24.34 -10.42
C ALA A 55 9.87 25.09 -10.19
N VAL A 56 10.98 24.67 -10.84
CA VAL A 56 12.31 25.25 -10.65
C VAL A 56 12.91 25.70 -11.98
N PRO A 57 13.82 26.72 -11.96
CA PRO A 57 14.56 27.12 -13.16
C PRO A 57 15.37 25.96 -13.74
N ALA A 58 15.55 25.96 -15.08
CA ALA A 58 16.23 24.88 -15.82
C ALA A 58 17.63 24.54 -15.27
N GLN A 59 18.37 25.56 -14.76
CA GLN A 59 19.69 25.36 -14.16
C GLN A 59 19.67 24.53 -12.86
N ARG A 60 18.54 24.43 -12.18
CA ARG A 60 18.35 23.69 -10.91
C ARG A 60 17.50 22.44 -11.08
N ALA A 61 17.07 22.12 -12.28
CA ALA A 61 16.21 20.96 -12.55
C ALA A 61 16.84 19.63 -12.09
N GLY A 62 18.15 19.46 -12.25
CA GLY A 62 18.86 18.27 -11.76
C GLY A 62 18.83 18.13 -10.23
N MET A 63 18.97 19.23 -9.50
CA MET A 63 18.88 19.22 -8.04
C MET A 63 17.46 18.86 -7.56
N ALA A 64 16.44 19.43 -8.20
CA ALA A 64 15.03 19.13 -7.89
C ALA A 64 14.70 17.66 -8.16
N SER A 65 15.17 17.10 -9.28
CA SER A 65 15.00 15.69 -9.60
C SER A 65 15.69 14.77 -8.60
N GLY A 66 16.89 15.12 -8.14
CA GLY A 66 17.61 14.35 -7.11
C GLY A 66 16.88 14.37 -5.75
N MET A 67 16.34 15.52 -5.36
CA MET A 67 15.54 15.64 -4.13
C MET A 67 14.24 14.81 -4.21
N ASP A 68 13.53 14.87 -5.36
CA ASP A 68 12.32 14.07 -5.59
C ASP A 68 12.62 12.57 -5.51
N ALA A 69 13.69 12.11 -6.17
CA ALA A 69 14.11 10.71 -6.12
C ALA A 69 14.45 10.26 -4.70
N SER A 70 15.20 11.07 -3.94
CA SER A 70 15.55 10.77 -2.56
C SER A 70 14.32 10.68 -1.66
N ALA A 71 13.39 11.62 -1.77
CA ALA A 71 12.14 11.62 -1.02
C ALA A 71 11.29 10.37 -1.32
N ARG A 72 11.22 9.95 -2.57
CA ARG A 72 10.52 8.71 -2.99
C ARG A 72 11.15 7.47 -2.39
N LEU A 73 12.49 7.36 -2.40
CA LEU A 73 13.19 6.21 -1.83
C LEU A 73 13.01 6.12 -0.32
N ILE A 74 13.08 7.23 0.40
CA ILE A 74 12.82 7.28 1.85
C ILE A 74 11.37 6.84 2.14
N THR A 75 10.41 7.40 1.41
CA THR A 75 8.99 7.04 1.57
C THR A 75 8.74 5.57 1.25
N LEU A 76 9.38 5.03 0.21
CA LEU A 76 9.30 3.62 -0.15
C LEU A 76 9.85 2.72 0.95
N ALA A 77 11.02 3.04 1.52
CA ALA A 77 11.62 2.29 2.62
C ALA A 77 10.71 2.28 3.87
N LEU A 78 10.13 3.42 4.24
CA LEU A 78 9.18 3.52 5.35
C LEU A 78 7.92 2.70 5.09
N ASN A 79 7.38 2.74 3.87
CA ASN A 79 6.21 1.94 3.49
C ASN A 79 6.49 0.44 3.53
N ILE A 80 7.63 -0.02 3.02
CA ILE A 80 8.04 -1.43 3.07
C ILE A 80 8.13 -1.89 4.53
N ALA A 81 8.76 -1.10 5.40
CA ALA A 81 8.86 -1.43 6.82
C ALA A 81 7.49 -1.49 7.51
N ALA A 82 6.61 -0.54 7.23
CA ALA A 82 5.24 -0.51 7.76
C ALA A 82 4.41 -1.70 7.28
N MET A 83 4.43 -2.00 5.97
CA MET A 83 3.72 -3.14 5.39
C MET A 83 4.24 -4.47 5.93
N GLY A 84 5.56 -4.62 6.08
CA GLY A 84 6.17 -5.79 6.71
C GLY A 84 5.69 -5.99 8.15
N GLY A 85 5.64 -4.92 8.93
CA GLY A 85 5.10 -4.96 10.30
C GLY A 85 3.62 -5.35 10.36
N VAL A 86 2.78 -4.79 9.48
CA VAL A 86 1.36 -5.14 9.36
C VAL A 86 1.19 -6.60 8.95
N LEU A 87 2.02 -7.09 8.02
CA LEU A 87 2.00 -8.48 7.58
C LEU A 87 2.32 -9.44 8.74
N VAL A 88 3.39 -9.15 9.50
CA VAL A 88 3.76 -9.96 10.68
C VAL A 88 2.63 -10.02 11.70
N VAL A 89 2.01 -8.87 12.01
CA VAL A 89 0.87 -8.81 12.94
C VAL A 89 -0.33 -9.59 12.39
N GLY A 90 -0.63 -9.46 11.09
CA GLY A 90 -1.70 -10.18 10.42
C GLY A 90 -1.51 -11.69 10.50
N ILE A 91 -0.33 -12.19 10.18
CA ILE A 91 0.01 -13.63 10.27
C ILE A 91 -0.01 -14.09 11.73
N ALA A 92 0.58 -13.34 12.65
CA ALA A 92 0.63 -13.71 14.07
C ALA A 92 -0.78 -13.80 14.71
N SER A 93 -1.73 -12.98 14.23
CA SER A 93 -3.13 -13.05 14.69
C SER A 93 -3.91 -14.22 14.10
N ALA A 94 -3.52 -14.71 12.93
CA ALA A 94 -4.17 -15.82 12.23
C ALA A 94 -3.69 -17.21 12.74
N LEU A 95 -2.42 -17.32 13.11
CA LEU A 95 -1.78 -18.56 13.55
C LEU A 95 -2.49 -19.26 14.74
N PRO A 96 -2.93 -18.56 15.81
CA PRO A 96 -3.64 -19.20 16.94
C PRO A 96 -4.96 -19.83 16.52
N THR A 97 -5.65 -19.25 15.55
CA THR A 97 -6.92 -19.77 15.03
C THR A 97 -6.71 -21.07 14.24
N ALA A 98 -5.55 -21.19 13.58
CA ALA A 98 -5.21 -22.35 12.77
C ALA A 98 -4.55 -23.50 13.57
N LEU A 99 -3.83 -23.17 14.67
CA LEU A 99 -3.06 -24.16 15.46
C LEU A 99 -3.73 -24.55 16.80
N GLY A 100 -4.81 -23.85 17.20
CA GLY A 100 -5.40 -24.01 18.53
C GLY A 100 -4.63 -23.27 19.64
N GLN A 101 -5.28 -23.09 20.80
CA GLN A 101 -4.75 -22.34 21.94
C GLN A 101 -3.72 -23.19 22.72
N GLY A 102 -2.45 -23.13 22.36
CA GLY A 102 -1.41 -23.86 23.09
C GLY A 102 0.01 -23.39 22.80
N VAL A 103 0.19 -22.53 21.79
CA VAL A 103 1.52 -22.07 21.38
C VAL A 103 1.82 -20.70 22.00
N PRO A 104 3.00 -20.50 22.64
CA PRO A 104 3.39 -19.23 23.23
C PRO A 104 3.40 -18.10 22.18
N SER A 105 2.90 -16.91 22.54
CA SER A 105 2.83 -15.75 21.65
C SER A 105 4.18 -15.32 21.06
N ALA A 106 5.27 -15.52 21.80
CA ALA A 106 6.62 -15.25 21.32
C ALA A 106 7.02 -16.18 20.16
N GLN A 107 6.61 -17.45 20.20
CA GLN A 107 6.88 -18.43 19.15
C GLN A 107 6.04 -18.14 17.91
N LEU A 108 4.77 -17.77 18.08
CA LEU A 108 3.90 -17.35 16.99
C LEU A 108 4.44 -16.15 16.25
N ARG A 109 4.97 -15.17 16.99
CA ARG A 109 5.60 -13.98 16.40
C ARG A 109 6.86 -14.31 15.62
N SER A 110 7.73 -15.17 16.15
CA SER A 110 8.95 -15.58 15.42
C SER A 110 8.65 -16.36 14.15
N MET A 111 7.60 -17.20 14.15
CA MET A 111 7.11 -17.88 12.95
C MET A 111 6.54 -16.88 11.93
N ALA A 112 5.78 -15.88 12.38
CA ALA A 112 5.24 -14.84 11.52
C ALA A 112 6.35 -13.97 10.89
N GLU A 113 7.40 -13.64 11.63
CA GLU A 113 8.58 -12.93 11.13
C GLU A 113 9.34 -13.76 10.08
N GLN A 114 9.50 -15.06 10.30
CA GLN A 114 10.11 -15.97 9.32
C GLN A 114 9.26 -16.11 8.05
N LEU A 115 7.93 -16.18 8.18
CA LEU A 115 7.00 -16.20 7.05
C LEU A 115 7.05 -14.90 6.25
N ALA A 116 7.03 -13.75 6.93
CA ALA A 116 7.16 -12.44 6.29
C ALA A 116 8.52 -12.26 5.59
N GLY A 117 9.58 -12.90 6.11
CA GLY A 117 10.90 -12.97 5.50
C GLY A 117 11.02 -13.96 4.34
N GLY A 118 9.96 -14.73 4.02
CA GLY A 118 9.93 -15.69 2.92
C GLY A 118 10.47 -17.08 3.27
N ASN A 119 10.78 -17.37 4.53
CA ASN A 119 11.25 -18.70 4.97
C ASN A 119 10.08 -19.67 5.18
N LEU A 120 9.37 -19.98 4.10
CA LEU A 120 8.21 -20.88 4.11
C LEU A 120 8.61 -22.31 4.54
N ALA A 121 9.75 -22.80 4.05
CA ALA A 121 10.19 -24.17 4.32
C ALA A 121 10.49 -24.40 5.81
N GLY A 122 11.18 -23.46 6.47
CA GLY A 122 11.49 -23.55 7.89
C GLY A 122 10.25 -23.52 8.77
N VAL A 123 9.30 -22.68 8.44
CA VAL A 123 8.03 -22.58 9.19
C VAL A 123 7.14 -23.80 8.92
N GLN A 124 7.08 -24.29 7.70
CA GLN A 124 6.35 -25.51 7.37
C GLN A 124 6.87 -26.74 8.16
N GLN A 125 8.18 -26.85 8.31
CA GLN A 125 8.81 -27.92 9.11
C GLN A 125 8.46 -27.77 10.60
N GLN A 126 8.48 -26.57 11.15
CA GLN A 126 8.07 -26.31 12.54
C GLN A 126 6.58 -26.62 12.76
N LEU A 127 5.72 -26.20 11.83
CA LEU A 127 4.28 -26.46 11.86
C LEU A 127 3.95 -27.96 11.73
N SER A 128 4.66 -28.67 10.85
CA SER A 128 4.46 -30.12 10.70
C SER A 128 4.85 -30.91 11.94
N ALA A 129 5.82 -30.42 12.71
CA ALA A 129 6.20 -31.01 14.00
C ALA A 129 5.15 -30.76 15.09
N LEU A 130 4.38 -29.67 15.01
CA LEU A 130 3.38 -29.30 16.02
C LEU A 130 1.98 -29.84 15.71
N ALA A 131 1.55 -29.85 14.46
CA ALA A 131 0.18 -30.12 14.05
C ALA A 131 0.02 -31.26 13.02
N GLY A 132 1.12 -31.86 12.57
CA GLY A 132 1.11 -32.85 11.48
C GLY A 132 1.20 -32.19 10.10
N ALA A 133 1.67 -32.95 9.10
CA ALA A 133 2.03 -32.43 7.78
C ALA A 133 0.83 -31.84 7.00
N ASP A 134 -0.32 -32.47 7.06
CA ASP A 134 -1.51 -32.04 6.33
C ASP A 134 -2.14 -30.77 6.94
N ALA A 135 -2.23 -30.71 8.27
CA ALA A 135 -2.73 -29.54 8.99
C ALA A 135 -1.79 -28.33 8.85
N ALA A 136 -0.49 -28.56 8.81
CA ALA A 136 0.52 -27.52 8.64
C ALA A 136 0.37 -26.78 7.30
N GLY A 137 0.12 -27.49 6.21
CA GLY A 137 -0.07 -26.88 4.88
C GLY A 137 -1.29 -25.97 4.83
N VAL A 138 -2.42 -26.44 5.36
CA VAL A 138 -3.67 -25.67 5.41
C VAL A 138 -3.53 -24.44 6.32
N ALA A 139 -2.94 -24.63 7.51
CA ALA A 139 -2.70 -23.53 8.46
C ALA A 139 -1.77 -22.44 7.87
N LEU A 140 -0.71 -22.86 7.17
CA LEU A 140 0.22 -21.96 6.52
C LEU A 140 -0.47 -21.12 5.43
N GLN A 141 -1.20 -21.78 4.55
CA GLN A 141 -1.91 -21.11 3.46
C GLN A 141 -2.97 -20.15 4.00
N ALA A 142 -3.77 -20.54 4.97
CA ALA A 142 -4.78 -19.70 5.61
C ALA A 142 -4.16 -18.47 6.28
N SER A 143 -3.06 -18.65 7.04
CA SER A 143 -2.38 -17.56 7.75
C SER A 143 -1.76 -16.55 6.78
N VAL A 144 -1.13 -17.00 5.70
CA VAL A 144 -0.55 -16.12 4.67
C VAL A 144 -1.64 -15.36 3.92
N THR A 145 -2.73 -16.04 3.54
CA THR A 145 -3.86 -15.39 2.83
C THR A 145 -4.52 -14.33 3.72
N GLN A 146 -4.74 -14.62 4.99
CA GLN A 146 -5.32 -13.67 5.94
C GLN A 146 -4.38 -12.49 6.20
N GLY A 147 -3.07 -12.74 6.38
CA GLY A 147 -2.06 -11.69 6.54
C GLY A 147 -1.99 -10.78 5.31
N PHE A 148 -2.05 -11.35 4.12
CA PHE A 148 -2.09 -10.62 2.86
C PHE A 148 -3.35 -9.74 2.76
N GLY A 149 -4.50 -10.26 3.16
CA GLY A 149 -5.75 -9.51 3.21
C GLY A 149 -5.66 -8.26 4.08
N VAL A 150 -5.06 -8.37 5.28
CA VAL A 150 -4.85 -7.21 6.18
C VAL A 150 -3.93 -6.16 5.54
N VAL A 151 -2.86 -6.58 4.87
CA VAL A 151 -1.95 -5.66 4.15
C VAL A 151 -2.67 -4.93 3.02
N MET A 152 -3.51 -5.63 2.24
CA MET A 152 -4.29 -5.01 1.16
C MET A 152 -5.29 -3.99 1.69
N LEU A 153 -5.95 -4.28 2.79
CA LEU A 153 -6.88 -3.36 3.45
C LEU A 153 -6.14 -2.12 3.97
N TYR A 154 -5.00 -2.30 4.61
CA TYR A 154 -4.13 -1.20 5.04
C TYR A 154 -3.70 -0.33 3.85
N GLY A 155 -3.22 -0.94 2.76
CA GLY A 155 -2.81 -0.25 1.54
C GLY A 155 -3.95 0.54 0.89
N GLY A 156 -5.15 -0.04 0.83
CA GLY A 156 -6.35 0.62 0.32
C GLY A 156 -6.76 1.84 1.14
N ILE A 157 -6.80 1.71 2.46
CA ILE A 157 -7.13 2.82 3.38
C ILE A 157 -6.08 3.93 3.27
N ALA A 158 -4.78 3.58 3.28
CA ALA A 158 -3.70 4.54 3.15
C ALA A 158 -3.77 5.30 1.81
N ALA A 159 -4.07 4.62 0.71
CA ALA A 159 -4.27 5.24 -0.60
C ALA A 159 -5.46 6.21 -0.61
N TRP A 160 -6.56 5.88 0.03
CA TRP A 160 -7.71 6.77 0.11
C TRP A 160 -7.48 7.98 1.02
N LEU A 161 -6.79 7.79 2.13
CA LEU A 161 -6.39 8.91 3.00
C LEU A 161 -5.46 9.89 2.28
N THR A 162 -4.48 9.38 1.52
CA THR A 162 -3.59 10.22 0.72
C THR A 162 -4.33 10.89 -0.45
N ALA A 163 -5.30 10.23 -1.07
CA ALA A 163 -6.16 10.81 -2.10
C ALA A 163 -7.00 11.97 -1.54
N ALA A 164 -7.61 11.78 -0.37
CA ALA A 164 -8.40 12.81 0.31
C ALA A 164 -7.54 14.01 0.73
N ALA A 165 -6.35 13.74 1.28
CA ALA A 165 -5.39 14.79 1.65
C ALA A 165 -4.93 15.60 0.42
N SER A 166 -4.58 14.91 -0.67
CA SER A 166 -4.19 15.55 -1.94
C SER A 166 -5.31 16.40 -2.51
N TRP A 167 -6.55 15.89 -2.50
CA TRP A 167 -7.69 16.65 -2.96
C TRP A 167 -7.98 17.90 -2.11
N ALA A 168 -7.87 17.79 -0.78
CA ALA A 168 -8.06 18.92 0.13
C ALA A 168 -7.00 20.02 -0.08
N VAL A 169 -5.73 19.63 -0.28
CA VAL A 169 -4.64 20.58 -0.54
C VAL A 169 -4.84 21.28 -1.88
N LEU A 170 -5.17 20.54 -2.94
CA LEU A 170 -5.39 21.11 -4.27
C LEU A 170 -6.61 22.06 -4.29
N ARG A 171 -7.70 21.73 -3.62
CA ARG A 171 -8.87 22.64 -3.49
C ARG A 171 -8.48 23.95 -2.81
N ARG A 172 -7.66 23.90 -1.75
CA ARG A 172 -7.21 25.11 -1.04
C ARG A 172 -6.27 25.95 -1.91
N ALA A 173 -5.42 25.34 -2.72
CA ALA A 173 -4.56 26.06 -3.66
C ALA A 173 -5.36 26.78 -4.74
N SER A 174 -6.32 26.10 -5.37
CA SER A 174 -7.18 26.68 -6.40
C SER A 174 -8.07 27.83 -5.86
N ALA A 175 -8.55 27.72 -4.61
CA ALA A 175 -9.31 28.79 -3.98
C ALA A 175 -8.46 30.07 -3.79
N ARG A 176 -7.19 29.92 -3.37
CA ARG A 176 -6.28 31.06 -3.19
C ARG A 176 -5.92 31.73 -4.51
N GLU A 177 -5.76 30.98 -5.58
CA GLU A 177 -5.51 31.54 -6.92
C GLU A 177 -6.73 32.34 -7.42
N ALA A 178 -7.96 31.84 -7.20
CA ALA A 178 -9.19 32.56 -7.56
C ALA A 178 -9.30 33.87 -6.80
N ASP A 179 -9.03 33.88 -5.49
CA ASP A 179 -9.06 35.07 -4.65
C ASP A 179 -8.01 36.12 -5.07
N SER A 180 -6.80 35.69 -5.44
CA SER A 180 -5.73 36.59 -5.91
C SER A 180 -6.05 37.20 -7.28
N CYS A 181 -6.65 36.44 -8.19
CA CYS A 181 -7.13 36.97 -9.48
C CYS A 181 -8.26 38.00 -9.31
N ALA A 182 -9.19 37.75 -8.40
CA ALA A 182 -10.29 38.67 -8.09
C ALA A 182 -9.77 39.98 -7.49
N ALA A 183 -8.81 39.92 -6.58
CA ALA A 183 -8.20 41.10 -5.98
C ALA A 183 -7.38 41.93 -7.00
N GLY A 184 -6.66 41.26 -7.93
CA GLY A 184 -5.91 41.93 -8.99
C GLY A 184 -6.79 42.65 -9.99
N SER A 185 -7.94 42.09 -10.35
CA SER A 185 -8.91 42.72 -11.25
C SER A 185 -9.62 43.94 -10.64
N ALA A 186 -9.86 43.93 -9.34
CA ALA A 186 -10.47 45.08 -8.63
C ALA A 186 -9.50 46.27 -8.51
N GLY A 187 -8.18 46.01 -8.37
CA GLY A 187 -7.14 47.03 -8.30
C GLY A 187 -6.81 47.68 -9.66
N ALA A 188 -7.12 47.01 -10.77
CA ALA A 188 -6.89 47.54 -12.11
C ALA A 188 -8.03 48.43 -12.67
N ALA A 189 -9.17 48.44 -11.96
CA ALA A 189 -10.33 49.23 -12.34
C ALA A 189 -10.51 50.58 -11.56
N SER A 190 -9.58 50.85 -10.64
CA SER A 190 -9.46 52.13 -9.91
C SER A 190 -8.34 53.01 -10.46
#